data_a154bd1d9e8c0abc3483439a3495fee8
#
_entry.id   a154bd1d9e8c0abc3483439a3495fee8
#
_cell.length_a   1.000
_cell.length_b   1.000
_cell.length_c   1.000
_cell.angle_alpha   90.00
_cell.angle_beta   90.00
_cell.angle_gamma   90.00
#
_symmetry.space_group_name_H-M   'P 1'
#
loop_
_entity.id
_entity.type
_entity.pdbx_description
1 polymer ?
#
loop_
_entity_poly.entity_id
_entity_poly.type
_entity_poly.pdbx_seq_one_letter_code
_entity_poly.pdbx_strand_id
1 'polypeptide(L)'
;MFVHIPKCAGRWIERQLIDHVEGAEWTGDPIMDAHDTPDADGLAVWAFVREPAHFCNSLFWHRSKRKRMRGSQWNWQDYLRLENECAVSNYSKWMENCGKCENGVEEYYAHYTDKYPECVFGKMENLAEDLFAILDKFGETYDHNAILANSYTPIGLKGKSQETIEKMVDWRRYNINRANRNLCIKFDYPLQRL
;
A
#
# COMPACT_ATOMS: atom_id res chain seq x y z
N MET A 1 -12.55 0.18 11.57
CA MET A 1 -12.31 1.22 10.52
C MET A 1 -11.11 0.85 9.68
N PHE A 2 -11.23 0.86 8.35
CA PHE A 2 -10.12 0.64 7.41
C PHE A 2 -9.42 1.96 7.07
N VAL A 3 -8.09 1.99 7.20
CA VAL A 3 -7.24 3.11 6.77
C VAL A 3 -6.55 2.76 5.45
N HIS A 4 -6.85 3.51 4.41
CA HIS A 4 -6.33 3.27 3.08
C HIS A 4 -4.92 3.85 2.89
N ILE A 5 -3.89 3.07 3.15
CA ILE A 5 -2.52 3.43 2.74
C ILE A 5 -2.41 3.31 1.22
N PRO A 6 -2.00 4.37 0.49
CA PRO A 6 -1.83 4.32 -0.96
C PRO A 6 -0.92 3.18 -1.40
N LYS A 7 -1.25 2.52 -2.51
CA LYS A 7 -0.47 1.42 -3.13
C LYS A 7 -0.46 0.09 -2.38
N CYS A 8 -1.21 -0.04 -1.31
CA CYS A 8 -1.40 -1.26 -0.52
C CYS A 8 -2.77 -1.92 -0.78
N ALA A 9 -3.21 -1.99 -2.03
CA ALA A 9 -4.46 -2.60 -2.50
C ALA A 9 -5.76 -1.96 -1.99
N GLY A 10 -5.73 -0.77 -1.35
CA GLY A 10 -6.88 -0.18 -0.68
C GLY A 10 -8.16 -0.14 -1.51
N ARG A 11 -8.11 0.25 -2.80
CA ARG A 11 -9.31 0.26 -3.67
C ARG A 11 -9.96 -1.10 -3.89
N TRP A 12 -9.19 -2.17 -3.88
CA TRP A 12 -9.75 -3.51 -3.94
C TRP A 12 -10.41 -3.86 -2.60
N ILE A 13 -9.73 -3.58 -1.50
CA ILE A 13 -10.24 -3.81 -0.14
C ILE A 13 -11.56 -3.04 0.06
N GLU A 14 -11.56 -1.74 -0.20
CA GLU A 14 -12.74 -0.89 -0.11
C GLU A 14 -13.93 -1.48 -0.85
N ARG A 15 -13.70 -1.97 -2.08
CA ARG A 15 -14.74 -2.59 -2.86
C ARG A 15 -15.25 -3.88 -2.24
N GLN A 16 -14.33 -4.74 -1.73
CA GLN A 16 -14.75 -5.97 -1.04
C GLN A 16 -15.57 -5.66 0.22
N LEU A 17 -15.18 -4.63 0.98
CA LEU A 17 -15.93 -4.21 2.17
C LEU A 17 -17.35 -3.78 1.80
N ILE A 18 -17.49 -2.86 0.86
CA ILE A 18 -18.82 -2.31 0.48
C ILE A 18 -19.71 -3.37 -0.18
N ASP A 19 -19.14 -4.22 -1.03
CA ASP A 19 -19.93 -5.17 -1.81
C ASP A 19 -20.26 -6.45 -1.01
N HIS A 20 -19.47 -6.83 0.02
CA HIS A 20 -19.50 -8.16 0.61
C HIS A 20 -19.40 -8.22 2.15
N VAL A 21 -19.29 -7.09 2.85
CA VAL A 21 -19.29 -7.03 4.32
C VAL A 21 -20.57 -6.33 4.80
N GLU A 22 -21.32 -6.98 5.68
CA GLU A 22 -22.59 -6.47 6.18
C GLU A 22 -22.38 -5.19 6.99
N GLY A 23 -23.15 -4.14 6.69
CA GLY A 23 -23.10 -2.86 7.41
C GLY A 23 -21.84 -2.01 7.12
N ALA A 24 -21.01 -2.39 6.16
CA ALA A 24 -19.88 -1.56 5.76
C ALA A 24 -20.35 -0.28 5.06
N GLU A 25 -19.84 0.86 5.52
CA GLU A 25 -20.20 2.18 5.00
C GLU A 25 -18.98 3.03 4.69
N TRP A 26 -19.11 3.93 3.73
CA TRP A 26 -18.14 4.98 3.48
C TRP A 26 -18.32 6.12 4.50
N THR A 27 -17.19 6.57 5.08
CA THR A 27 -17.21 7.69 6.03
C THR A 27 -16.93 9.05 5.37
N GLY A 28 -16.64 9.09 4.06
CA GLY A 28 -16.34 10.31 3.31
C GLY A 28 -16.57 10.16 1.81
N ASP A 29 -16.10 11.11 0.99
CA ASP A 29 -16.11 11.00 -0.46
C ASP A 29 -15.10 9.94 -0.95
N PRO A 30 -15.56 8.84 -1.54
CA PRO A 30 -14.67 7.73 -1.96
C PRO A 30 -13.62 8.12 -3.02
N ILE A 31 -13.75 9.30 -3.62
CA ILE A 31 -12.81 9.81 -4.64
C ILE A 31 -11.84 10.82 -4.03
N MET A 32 -12.33 11.70 -3.16
CA MET A 32 -11.55 12.81 -2.59
C MET A 32 -10.87 12.42 -1.29
N ASP A 33 -11.54 11.64 -0.46
CA ASP A 33 -11.16 11.37 0.94
C ASP A 33 -10.56 9.98 1.15
N ALA A 34 -10.35 9.21 0.07
CA ALA A 34 -9.87 7.83 0.14
C ALA A 34 -8.51 7.63 0.87
N HIS A 35 -7.79 8.70 1.14
CA HIS A 35 -6.50 8.68 1.84
C HIS A 35 -6.51 9.52 3.11
N ASP A 36 -7.68 9.97 3.54
CA ASP A 36 -7.81 10.66 4.82
C ASP A 36 -7.59 9.72 6.00
N THR A 37 -7.23 10.29 7.11
CA THR A 37 -7.03 9.57 8.36
C THR A 37 -8.00 10.13 9.40
N PRO A 38 -9.31 9.79 9.32
CA PRO A 38 -10.33 10.30 10.22
C PRO A 38 -10.06 9.87 11.67
N ASP A 39 -10.71 10.51 12.63
CA ASP A 39 -10.65 10.06 14.02
C ASP A 39 -11.35 8.70 14.17
N ALA A 40 -10.76 7.84 14.96
CA ALA A 40 -11.26 6.47 15.09
C ALA A 40 -12.51 6.38 15.97
N ASP A 41 -12.76 7.36 16.85
CA ASP A 41 -13.92 7.43 17.74
C ASP A 41 -14.22 6.12 18.51
N GLY A 42 -13.15 5.43 18.93
CA GLY A 42 -13.25 4.14 19.62
C GLY A 42 -13.40 2.92 18.70
N LEU A 43 -13.40 3.10 17.39
CA LEU A 43 -13.43 2.00 16.42
C LEU A 43 -12.08 1.26 16.37
N ALA A 44 -12.12 -0.05 16.18
CA ALA A 44 -10.94 -0.83 15.85
C ALA A 44 -10.39 -0.39 14.48
N VAL A 45 -9.09 -0.10 14.41
CA VAL A 45 -8.43 0.41 13.20
C VAL A 45 -7.53 -0.66 12.59
N TRP A 46 -7.55 -0.74 11.26
CA TRP A 46 -6.69 -1.64 10.53
C TRP A 46 -6.31 -1.09 9.16
N ALA A 47 -5.17 -1.55 8.66
CA ALA A 47 -4.62 -1.12 7.38
C ALA A 47 -3.89 -2.28 6.70
N PHE A 48 -3.54 -2.11 5.43
CA PHE A 48 -2.66 -3.04 4.72
C PHE A 48 -1.33 -2.39 4.41
N VAL A 49 -0.27 -3.17 4.56
CA VAL A 49 1.09 -2.81 4.17
C VAL A 49 1.57 -3.67 3.00
N ARG A 50 2.68 -3.29 2.41
CA ARG A 50 3.31 -3.99 1.30
C ARG A 50 4.80 -4.05 1.51
N GLU A 51 5.46 -5.08 1.00
CA GLU A 51 6.92 -5.16 1.00
C GLU A 51 7.55 -3.88 0.43
N PRO A 52 8.55 -3.27 1.09
CA PRO A 52 9.09 -1.97 0.70
C PRO A 52 9.54 -1.87 -0.76
N ALA A 53 10.22 -2.89 -1.29
CA ALA A 53 10.67 -2.88 -2.68
C ALA A 53 9.49 -2.89 -3.67
N HIS A 54 8.47 -3.70 -3.41
CA HIS A 54 7.23 -3.77 -4.21
C HIS A 54 6.40 -2.49 -4.07
N PHE A 55 6.41 -1.88 -2.88
CA PHE A 55 5.78 -0.59 -2.65
C PHE A 55 6.42 0.51 -3.51
N CYS A 56 7.74 0.66 -3.46
CA CYS A 56 8.49 1.63 -4.27
C CYS A 56 8.25 1.45 -5.78
N ASN A 57 8.24 0.20 -6.26
CA ASN A 57 7.90 -0.12 -7.64
C ASN A 57 6.48 0.37 -8.00
N SER A 58 5.49 0.04 -7.17
CA SER A 58 4.09 0.44 -7.39
C SER A 58 3.91 1.96 -7.37
N LEU A 59 4.59 2.65 -6.48
CA LEU A 59 4.55 4.11 -6.33
C LEU A 59 5.13 4.79 -7.57
N PHE A 60 6.27 4.32 -8.10
CA PHE A 60 6.85 4.84 -9.34
C PHE A 60 5.87 4.81 -10.51
N TRP A 61 5.26 3.65 -10.77
CA TRP A 61 4.33 3.50 -11.90
C TRP A 61 3.07 4.34 -11.73
N HIS A 62 2.59 4.49 -10.51
CA HIS A 62 1.47 5.37 -10.22
C HIS A 62 1.79 6.83 -10.52
N ARG A 63 2.93 7.35 -10.07
CA ARG A 63 3.39 8.72 -10.36
C ARG A 63 3.61 8.95 -11.85
N SER A 64 4.28 8.03 -12.51
CA SER A 64 4.54 8.12 -13.96
C SER A 64 3.25 8.20 -14.78
N LYS A 65 2.20 7.48 -14.36
CA LYS A 65 0.89 7.54 -14.99
C LYS A 65 0.19 8.87 -14.75
N ARG A 66 0.21 9.37 -13.51
CA ARG A 66 -0.41 10.66 -13.16
C ARG A 66 0.23 11.83 -13.90
N LYS A 67 1.56 11.86 -14.00
CA LYS A 67 2.28 12.90 -14.76
C LYS A 67 1.86 12.95 -16.23
N ARG A 68 1.62 11.80 -16.86
CA ARG A 68 1.14 11.73 -18.26
C ARG A 68 -0.31 12.22 -18.42
N MET A 69 -1.17 12.02 -17.41
CA MET A 69 -2.60 12.31 -17.51
C MET A 69 -2.96 13.77 -17.18
N ARG A 70 -2.18 14.47 -16.37
CA ARG A 70 -2.57 15.75 -15.77
C ARG A 70 -1.63 16.93 -16.03
N GLY A 71 -0.52 16.73 -16.74
CA GLY A 71 0.45 17.82 -16.98
C GLY A 71 1.12 18.30 -15.69
N SER A 72 1.81 19.45 -15.75
CA SER A 72 2.61 20.01 -14.65
C SER A 72 1.80 20.81 -13.59
N GLN A 73 0.48 20.87 -13.70
CA GLN A 73 -0.36 21.77 -12.87
C GLN A 73 -0.79 21.24 -11.50
N TRP A 74 -0.34 20.06 -11.10
CA TRP A 74 -0.63 19.56 -9.75
C TRP A 74 0.38 20.09 -8.75
N ASN A 75 -0.08 21.03 -7.94
CA ASN A 75 0.65 21.53 -6.78
C ASN A 75 0.52 20.49 -5.66
N TRP A 76 1.51 19.61 -5.52
CA TRP A 76 1.59 18.61 -4.47
C TRP A 76 2.25 19.26 -3.27
N GLN A 77 1.48 19.88 -2.40
CA GLN A 77 2.02 20.55 -1.22
C GLN A 77 2.44 19.58 -0.11
N ASP A 78 2.04 18.29 -0.19
CA ASP A 78 2.31 17.29 0.87
C ASP A 78 2.97 16.03 0.31
N TYR A 79 4.16 16.17 -0.27
CA TYR A 79 4.96 15.00 -0.60
C TYR A 79 5.64 14.44 0.65
N LEU A 80 5.36 13.19 0.97
CA LEU A 80 6.14 12.46 1.93
C LEU A 80 7.60 12.38 1.48
N ARG A 81 8.53 12.34 2.44
CA ARG A 81 9.98 12.38 2.18
C ARG A 81 10.43 11.40 1.10
N LEU A 82 9.94 10.17 1.13
CA LEU A 82 10.22 9.16 0.12
C LEU A 82 9.91 9.63 -1.30
N GLU A 83 8.78 10.28 -1.50
CA GLU A 83 8.37 10.77 -2.82
C GLU A 83 9.23 11.94 -3.30
N ASN A 84 9.66 12.81 -2.38
CA ASN A 84 10.49 13.98 -2.69
C ASN A 84 11.93 13.58 -2.99
N GLU A 85 12.56 12.82 -2.11
CA GLU A 85 13.97 12.44 -2.23
C GLU A 85 14.22 11.46 -3.38
N CYS A 86 13.22 10.62 -3.72
CA CYS A 86 13.34 9.67 -4.82
C CYS A 86 12.83 10.22 -6.17
N ALA A 87 12.35 11.46 -6.24
CA ALA A 87 11.63 12.04 -7.38
C ALA A 87 12.47 12.14 -8.67
N VAL A 88 12.48 11.09 -9.46
CA VAL A 88 13.11 11.04 -10.80
C VAL A 88 12.21 10.33 -11.79
N SER A 89 12.38 10.61 -13.09
CA SER A 89 11.60 9.98 -14.17
C SER A 89 12.15 8.63 -14.63
N ASN A 90 13.39 8.31 -14.28
CA ASN A 90 14.05 7.06 -14.64
C ASN A 90 13.78 6.01 -13.57
N TYR A 91 13.22 4.86 -13.95
CA TYR A 91 12.84 3.78 -13.03
C TYR A 91 14.05 3.24 -12.23
N SER A 92 15.16 2.96 -12.92
CA SER A 92 16.35 2.41 -12.26
C SER A 92 16.89 3.35 -11.20
N LYS A 93 16.95 4.66 -11.53
CA LYS A 93 17.41 5.69 -10.60
C LYS A 93 16.43 5.90 -9.44
N TRP A 94 15.12 5.81 -9.70
CA TRP A 94 14.10 5.83 -8.65
C TRP A 94 14.34 4.71 -7.63
N MET A 95 14.45 3.47 -8.09
CA MET A 95 14.66 2.31 -7.20
C MET A 95 16.01 2.39 -6.45
N GLU A 96 17.06 2.95 -7.09
CA GLU A 96 18.33 3.23 -6.43
C GLU A 96 18.19 4.25 -5.30
N ASN A 97 17.48 5.35 -5.56
CA ASN A 97 17.23 6.38 -4.56
C ASN A 97 16.39 5.85 -3.39
N CYS A 98 15.34 5.06 -3.67
CA CYS A 98 14.57 4.39 -2.61
C CYS A 98 15.45 3.50 -1.72
N GLY A 99 16.46 2.83 -2.30
CA GLY A 99 17.42 2.02 -1.53
C GLY A 99 18.42 2.83 -0.68
N LYS A 100 18.43 4.17 -0.84
CA LYS A 100 19.23 5.10 -0.04
C LYS A 100 18.38 5.91 0.95
N CYS A 101 17.07 5.89 0.81
CA CYS A 101 16.12 6.59 1.66
C CYS A 101 15.83 5.73 2.90
N GLU A 102 16.62 5.85 3.94
CA GLU A 102 16.45 5.12 5.19
C GLU A 102 15.07 5.40 5.80
N ASN A 103 14.38 4.33 6.20
CA ASN A 103 13.03 4.35 6.78
C ASN A 103 11.94 5.04 5.93
N GLY A 104 12.22 5.37 4.66
CA GLY A 104 11.31 6.17 3.85
C GLY A 104 9.94 5.51 3.62
N VAL A 105 9.86 4.19 3.48
CA VAL A 105 8.58 3.46 3.38
C VAL A 105 7.92 3.34 4.75
N GLU A 106 8.70 3.14 5.82
CA GLU A 106 8.20 3.12 7.21
C GLU A 106 7.52 4.45 7.56
N GLU A 107 8.18 5.57 7.31
CA GLU A 107 7.61 6.91 7.50
C GLU A 107 6.38 7.16 6.63
N TYR A 108 6.38 6.62 5.40
CA TYR A 108 5.21 6.70 4.54
C TYR A 108 4.00 6.01 5.15
N TYR A 109 4.17 4.82 5.73
CA TYR A 109 3.07 4.10 6.39
C TYR A 109 2.66 4.78 7.70
N ALA A 110 3.64 5.22 8.48
CA ALA A 110 3.45 5.96 9.73
C ALA A 110 2.56 7.20 9.54
N HIS A 111 2.77 7.95 8.45
CA HIS A 111 1.93 9.11 8.12
C HIS A 111 0.43 8.81 8.15
N TYR A 112 0.02 7.60 7.78
CA TYR A 112 -1.39 7.18 7.79
C TYR A 112 -1.81 6.49 9.08
N THR A 113 -0.87 5.95 9.87
CA THR A 113 -1.21 5.04 10.97
C THR A 113 -0.69 5.44 12.34
N ASP A 114 0.21 6.41 12.47
CA ASP A 114 0.83 6.77 13.76
C ASP A 114 -0.17 7.24 14.82
N LYS A 115 -1.26 7.87 14.40
CA LYS A 115 -2.31 8.27 15.35
C LYS A 115 -3.16 7.10 15.85
N TYR A 116 -2.95 5.88 15.35
CA TYR A 116 -3.67 4.67 15.72
C TYR A 116 -2.69 3.61 16.27
N PRO A 117 -2.27 3.71 17.54
CA PRO A 117 -1.22 2.85 18.12
C PRO A 117 -1.60 1.36 18.12
N GLU A 118 -2.89 1.04 18.12
CA GLU A 118 -3.42 -0.33 18.09
C GLU A 118 -3.85 -0.79 16.69
N CYS A 119 -3.38 -0.10 15.63
CA CYS A 119 -3.70 -0.46 14.26
C CYS A 119 -3.27 -1.91 13.95
N VAL A 120 -4.22 -2.70 13.46
CA VAL A 120 -3.96 -4.08 12.99
C VAL A 120 -3.55 -4.03 11.53
N PHE A 121 -2.50 -4.77 11.18
CA PHE A 121 -1.98 -4.75 9.81
C PHE A 121 -2.15 -6.09 9.12
N GLY A 122 -2.68 -6.05 7.89
CA GLY A 122 -2.57 -7.11 6.91
C GLY A 122 -1.45 -6.84 5.90
N LYS A 123 -0.96 -7.89 5.23
CA LYS A 123 0.05 -7.79 4.16
C LYS A 123 -0.62 -7.95 2.80
N MET A 124 -0.28 -7.07 1.88
CA MET A 124 -0.79 -7.16 0.52
C MET A 124 -0.38 -8.47 -0.19
N GLU A 125 0.72 -9.06 0.25
CA GLU A 125 1.23 -10.34 -0.26
C GLU A 125 0.32 -11.52 0.07
N ASN A 126 -0.46 -11.43 1.16
CA ASN A 126 -1.46 -12.42 1.62
C ASN A 126 -2.85 -11.78 1.65
N LEU A 127 -3.21 -11.04 0.62
CA LEU A 127 -4.29 -10.05 0.65
C LEU A 127 -5.65 -10.61 1.11
N ALA A 128 -6.09 -11.75 0.56
CA ALA A 128 -7.38 -12.35 0.92
C ALA A 128 -7.33 -12.98 2.31
N GLU A 129 -6.29 -13.75 2.59
CA GLU A 129 -6.09 -14.44 3.87
C GLU A 129 -6.02 -13.45 5.03
N ASP A 130 -5.22 -12.38 4.88
CA ASP A 130 -5.08 -11.36 5.91
C ASP A 130 -6.37 -10.53 6.05
N LEU A 131 -7.10 -10.28 4.95
CA LEU A 131 -8.41 -9.63 5.02
C LEU A 131 -9.40 -10.46 5.86
N PHE A 132 -9.51 -11.77 5.59
CA PHE A 132 -10.37 -12.65 6.36
C PHE A 132 -9.98 -12.71 7.84
N ALA A 133 -8.68 -12.84 8.12
CA ALA A 133 -8.19 -12.86 9.50
C ALA A 133 -8.53 -11.56 10.27
N ILE A 134 -8.52 -10.41 9.58
CA ILE A 134 -8.91 -9.13 10.17
C ILE A 134 -10.43 -9.06 10.39
N LEU A 135 -11.23 -9.44 9.40
CA LEU A 135 -12.69 -9.44 9.51
C LEU A 135 -13.17 -10.39 10.62
N ASP A 136 -12.63 -11.60 10.67
CA ASP A 136 -12.91 -12.57 11.73
C ASP A 136 -12.53 -12.06 13.13
N LYS A 137 -11.34 -11.43 13.24
CA LYS A 137 -10.86 -10.82 14.49
C LYS A 137 -11.84 -9.79 15.05
N PHE A 138 -12.50 -9.03 14.17
CA PHE A 138 -13.45 -8.00 14.57
C PHE A 138 -14.90 -8.48 14.58
N GLY A 139 -15.15 -9.76 14.27
CA GLY A 139 -16.47 -10.36 14.29
C GLY A 139 -17.40 -9.89 13.18
N GLU A 140 -16.84 -9.46 12.05
CA GLU A 140 -17.61 -8.97 10.91
C GLU A 140 -18.30 -10.12 10.16
N THR A 141 -19.49 -9.86 9.64
CA THR A 141 -20.22 -10.80 8.78
C THR A 141 -19.94 -10.48 7.32
N TYR A 142 -19.49 -11.46 6.54
CA TYR A 142 -19.09 -11.23 5.15
C TYR A 142 -19.28 -12.46 4.24
N ASP A 143 -19.40 -12.24 2.94
CA ASP A 143 -19.45 -13.31 1.93
C ASP A 143 -18.04 -13.73 1.49
N HIS A 144 -17.50 -14.75 2.17
CA HIS A 144 -16.18 -15.31 1.90
C HIS A 144 -16.00 -15.75 0.43
N ASN A 145 -17.02 -16.41 -0.17
CA ASN A 145 -16.92 -16.92 -1.54
C ASN A 145 -16.94 -15.80 -2.56
N ALA A 146 -17.72 -14.76 -2.35
CA ALA A 146 -17.76 -13.59 -3.21
C ALA A 146 -16.43 -12.83 -3.20
N ILE A 147 -15.81 -12.65 -2.03
CA ILE A 147 -14.48 -12.02 -1.90
C ILE A 147 -13.42 -12.84 -2.64
N LEU A 148 -13.39 -14.18 -2.46
CA LEU A 148 -12.44 -15.06 -3.17
C LEU A 148 -12.63 -15.06 -4.68
N ALA A 149 -13.87 -14.94 -5.17
CA ALA A 149 -14.15 -14.87 -6.62
C ALA A 149 -13.62 -13.59 -7.27
N ASN A 150 -13.38 -12.53 -6.47
CA ASN A 150 -12.86 -11.24 -6.93
C ASN A 150 -11.33 -11.18 -6.86
N SER A 151 -10.64 -11.80 -7.82
CA SER A 151 -9.17 -11.77 -7.85
C SER A 151 -8.62 -10.34 -7.94
N TYR A 152 -7.63 -10.05 -7.07
CA TYR A 152 -6.91 -8.79 -7.13
C TYR A 152 -6.06 -8.68 -8.40
N THR A 153 -6.33 -7.66 -9.22
CA THR A 153 -5.49 -7.34 -10.37
C THR A 153 -4.86 -5.96 -10.18
N PRO A 154 -3.53 -5.85 -10.06
CA PRO A 154 -2.85 -4.57 -9.90
C PRO A 154 -3.11 -3.63 -11.09
N ILE A 155 -3.84 -2.53 -10.87
CA ILE A 155 -4.29 -1.62 -11.95
C ILE A 155 -3.11 -0.93 -12.67
N GLY A 156 -1.96 -0.78 -12.00
CA GLY A 156 -0.80 -0.05 -12.53
C GLY A 156 0.08 -0.81 -13.52
N LEU A 157 -0.09 -2.12 -13.62
CA LEU A 157 0.83 -3.03 -14.33
C LEU A 157 0.17 -3.76 -15.49
N LYS A 158 -0.92 -3.24 -16.03
CA LYS A 158 -1.60 -3.81 -17.20
C LYS A 158 -0.60 -4.08 -18.33
N GLY A 159 -0.50 -5.34 -18.73
CA GLY A 159 0.38 -5.80 -19.82
C GLY A 159 1.77 -6.28 -19.37
N LYS A 160 2.09 -6.30 -18.08
CA LYS A 160 3.31 -6.95 -17.58
C LYS A 160 2.94 -8.21 -16.78
N SER A 161 3.65 -9.31 -17.05
CA SER A 161 3.50 -10.52 -16.26
C SER A 161 4.05 -10.32 -14.84
N GLN A 162 3.57 -11.09 -13.86
CA GLN A 162 4.09 -11.07 -12.49
C GLN A 162 5.61 -11.33 -12.48
N GLU A 163 6.08 -12.30 -13.29
CA GLU A 163 7.50 -12.60 -13.44
C GLU A 163 8.34 -11.39 -13.89
N THR A 164 7.82 -10.60 -14.83
CA THR A 164 8.49 -9.37 -15.27
C THR A 164 8.58 -8.34 -14.14
N ILE A 165 7.54 -8.24 -13.33
CA ILE A 165 7.50 -7.34 -12.18
C ILE A 165 8.51 -7.78 -11.13
N GLU A 166 8.55 -9.07 -10.80
CA GLU A 166 9.52 -9.63 -9.86
C GLU A 166 10.96 -9.34 -10.31
N LYS A 167 11.31 -9.66 -11.55
CA LYS A 167 12.64 -9.36 -12.12
C LYS A 167 13.01 -7.88 -12.06
N MET A 168 12.04 -6.97 -12.21
CA MET A 168 12.28 -5.52 -12.10
C MET A 168 12.57 -5.07 -10.67
N VAL A 169 12.07 -5.79 -9.68
CA VAL A 169 12.22 -5.46 -8.25
C VAL A 169 13.44 -6.13 -7.66
N ASP A 170 13.71 -7.40 -7.97
CA ASP A 170 14.68 -8.28 -7.31
C ASP A 170 16.09 -7.68 -7.19
N TRP A 171 16.60 -7.07 -8.24
CA TRP A 171 17.95 -6.51 -8.26
C TRP A 171 18.15 -5.33 -7.28
N ARG A 172 17.06 -4.72 -6.79
CA ARG A 172 17.10 -3.62 -5.80
C ARG A 172 16.41 -3.98 -4.48
N ARG A 173 15.71 -5.11 -4.43
CA ARG A 173 14.94 -5.55 -3.26
C ARG A 173 15.78 -5.48 -1.98
N TYR A 174 16.96 -6.07 -2.01
CA TYR A 174 17.86 -6.08 -0.85
C TYR A 174 18.18 -4.70 -0.32
N ASN A 175 18.56 -3.75 -1.17
CA ASN A 175 18.93 -2.41 -0.75
C ASN A 175 17.75 -1.63 -0.18
N ILE A 176 16.58 -1.73 -0.82
CA ILE A 176 15.36 -1.05 -0.37
C ILE A 176 14.87 -1.66 0.95
N ASN A 177 14.82 -2.97 1.06
CA ASN A 177 14.39 -3.64 2.27
C ASN A 177 15.37 -3.37 3.43
N ARG A 178 16.69 -3.34 3.16
CA ARG A 178 17.69 -2.97 4.15
C ARG A 178 17.55 -1.52 4.63
N ALA A 179 17.24 -0.57 3.73
CA ALA A 179 16.97 0.82 4.09
C ALA A 179 15.68 0.97 4.96
N ASN A 180 14.79 -0.01 4.91
CA ASN A 180 13.55 -0.07 5.69
C ASN A 180 13.56 -1.29 6.64
N ARG A 181 14.71 -1.53 7.28
CA ARG A 181 14.95 -2.75 8.06
C ARG A 181 13.94 -2.98 9.17
N ASN A 182 13.58 -1.94 9.92
CA ASN A 182 12.65 -2.07 11.05
C ASN A 182 11.27 -2.52 10.56
N LEU A 183 10.80 -1.94 9.46
CA LEU A 183 9.56 -2.34 8.81
C LEU A 183 9.62 -3.81 8.35
N CYS A 184 10.74 -4.21 7.73
CA CYS A 184 10.91 -5.60 7.28
C CYS A 184 10.92 -6.59 8.45
N ILE A 185 11.56 -6.26 9.57
CA ILE A 185 11.54 -7.09 10.77
C ILE A 185 10.11 -7.16 11.35
N LYS A 186 9.43 -6.01 11.46
CA LYS A 186 8.06 -5.93 12.00
C LYS A 186 7.07 -6.80 11.24
N PHE A 187 7.20 -6.88 9.91
CA PHE A 187 6.26 -7.59 9.03
C PHE A 187 6.83 -8.86 8.38
N ASP A 188 7.99 -9.33 8.83
CA ASP A 188 8.66 -10.54 8.30
C ASP A 188 8.86 -10.50 6.78
N TYR A 189 9.38 -9.38 6.27
CA TYR A 189 9.81 -9.25 4.89
C TYR A 189 11.28 -9.63 4.70
N PRO A 190 11.67 -10.16 3.53
CA PRO A 190 13.01 -10.67 3.33
C PRO A 190 14.08 -9.56 3.40
N LEU A 191 15.13 -9.81 4.20
CA LEU A 191 16.32 -8.95 4.35
C LEU A 191 17.57 -9.54 3.69
N GLN A 192 17.49 -10.76 3.14
CA GLN A 192 18.63 -11.43 2.52
C GLN A 192 18.73 -11.14 1.02
N ARG A 193 19.93 -11.21 0.47
CA ARG A 193 20.12 -11.32 -0.99
C ARG A 193 19.65 -12.70 -1.41
N LEU A 194 18.74 -12.73 -2.36
CA LEU A 194 18.37 -13.96 -3.05
C LEU A 194 19.51 -14.42 -3.94
#